data_cfb52525181f5645cd49a0b93f6229cb
#
_entry.id   cfb52525181f5645cd49a0b93f6229cb
#
_cell.length_a   1.000
_cell.length_b   1.000
_cell.length_c   1.000
_cell.angle_alpha   90.00
_cell.angle_beta   90.00
_cell.angle_gamma   90.00
#
_symmetry.space_group_name_H-M   'P 1'
#
loop_
_entity.id
_entity.type
_entity.pdbx_description
1 polymer ?
#
loop_
_entity_poly.entity_id
_entity_poly.type
_entity_poly.pdbx_seq_one_letter_code
_entity_poly.pdbx_strand_id
1 'polypeptide(L)'
;VSAAPHLMLVPDADSGDRERDLTLLEEWEIYMRGEGRSNRTIAEMLGLMHRLERFSGSRLESVRTIDIARFLGQPSLNQNSRAAYYGYIHSFYSWWERNGGVNAAAGVKRPKAPKGVPRPITDQQVRDLLAVRMHHRTRVMIQLAAFAGLRIHEIANVRGEDVDPVAGTLRVTGKGKKTAVLPLHPVLAEAAKGMPRRGWWFPGNSRRKGLPIRPRGVGDIIGNAMIRAGIPGGTAHRLRHWYGTTLVSSGTDLRTTQTLMRHEQLNTTARYVLISDPKLSEAISRLDPT
;
A
#
# COMPACT_ATOMS: atom_id res chain seq x y z
N VAL A 1 -7.61 16.64 48.22
CA VAL A 1 -7.23 15.23 48.49
C VAL A 1 -7.39 14.51 47.18
N SER A 2 -6.26 14.32 46.46
CA SER A 2 -6.18 13.65 45.17
C SER A 2 -5.96 12.16 45.41
N ALA A 3 -6.87 11.32 44.93
CA ALA A 3 -6.72 9.88 44.95
C ALA A 3 -5.85 9.44 43.78
N ALA A 4 -4.76 8.72 44.08
CA ALA A 4 -3.89 8.08 43.09
C ALA A 4 -4.61 6.91 42.40
N PRO A 5 -4.34 6.63 41.11
CA PRO A 5 -4.94 5.50 40.42
C PRO A 5 -4.38 4.16 41.00
N HIS A 6 -5.27 3.27 41.43
CA HIS A 6 -4.92 1.89 41.77
C HIS A 6 -4.40 1.15 40.54
N LEU A 7 -3.11 0.77 40.57
CA LEU A 7 -2.59 -0.27 39.67
C LEU A 7 -3.30 -1.60 40.00
N MET A 8 -4.09 -2.09 39.07
CA MET A 8 -4.55 -3.48 39.12
C MET A 8 -3.35 -4.40 38.90
N LEU A 9 -2.98 -5.17 39.88
CA LEU A 9 -2.09 -6.30 39.75
C LEU A 9 -2.76 -7.34 38.83
N VAL A 10 -2.12 -7.59 37.70
CA VAL A 10 -2.46 -8.73 36.83
C VAL A 10 -2.14 -9.99 37.63
N PRO A 11 -3.06 -10.97 37.77
CA PRO A 11 -2.74 -12.22 38.47
C PRO A 11 -1.61 -12.93 37.76
N ASP A 12 -0.64 -13.43 38.53
CA ASP A 12 0.38 -14.35 38.03
C ASP A 12 -0.30 -15.55 37.36
N ALA A 13 -0.08 -15.72 36.06
CA ALA A 13 -0.49 -16.92 35.36
C ALA A 13 0.33 -18.09 35.88
N ASP A 14 -0.42 -19.08 36.31
CA ASP A 14 0.04 -20.35 36.91
C ASP A 14 1.23 -20.95 36.16
N SER A 15 2.30 -21.20 36.90
CA SER A 15 3.57 -21.78 36.49
C SER A 15 3.42 -23.27 36.15
N GLY A 16 3.04 -23.60 34.95
CA GLY A 16 2.87 -24.99 34.50
C GLY A 16 3.23 -25.26 33.02
N ASP A 17 3.38 -24.25 32.21
CA ASP A 17 3.82 -24.43 30.82
C ASP A 17 5.34 -24.33 30.77
N ARG A 18 6.03 -25.40 30.36
CA ARG A 18 7.46 -25.40 30.08
C ARG A 18 7.72 -24.28 29.11
N GLU A 19 8.51 -23.30 29.54
CA GLU A 19 9.02 -22.21 28.71
C GLU A 19 9.62 -22.84 27.45
N ARG A 20 8.88 -22.81 26.36
CA ARG A 20 9.36 -23.31 25.09
C ARG A 20 10.38 -22.29 24.62
N ASP A 21 11.66 -22.66 24.52
CA ASP A 21 12.68 -21.81 23.96
C ASP A 21 12.19 -21.28 22.61
N LEU A 22 11.93 -19.97 22.55
CA LEU A 22 11.50 -19.30 21.34
C LEU A 22 12.61 -19.33 20.31
N THR A 23 12.26 -19.57 19.07
CA THR A 23 13.23 -19.36 17.99
C THR A 23 13.50 -17.87 17.81
N LEU A 24 14.69 -17.53 17.30
CA LEU A 24 15.09 -16.15 17.03
C LEU A 24 14.07 -15.36 16.19
N LEU A 25 13.38 -16.03 15.27
CA LEU A 25 12.32 -15.39 14.45
C LEU A 25 11.01 -15.20 15.24
N GLU A 26 10.67 -16.07 16.17
CA GLU A 26 9.51 -15.88 17.04
C GLU A 26 9.73 -14.71 18.00
N GLU A 27 10.93 -14.56 18.57
CA GLU A 27 11.28 -13.39 19.37
C GLU A 27 11.18 -12.09 18.58
N TRP A 28 11.73 -12.09 17.36
CA TRP A 28 11.63 -10.93 16.48
C TRP A 28 10.19 -10.62 16.04
N GLU A 29 9.36 -11.64 15.85
CA GLU A 29 7.94 -11.47 15.59
C GLU A 29 7.24 -10.76 16.76
N ILE A 30 7.50 -11.19 17.99
CA ILE A 30 6.96 -10.57 19.22
C ILE A 30 7.40 -9.10 19.28
N TYR A 31 8.69 -8.83 19.06
CA TYR A 31 9.22 -7.48 19.03
C TYR A 31 8.53 -6.61 17.98
N MET A 32 8.37 -7.10 16.74
CA MET A 32 7.68 -6.36 15.67
C MET A 32 6.20 -6.10 15.98
N ARG A 33 5.53 -7.00 16.69
CA ARG A 33 4.17 -6.80 17.21
C ARG A 33 4.12 -5.69 18.25
N GLY A 34 5.10 -5.66 19.17
CA GLY A 34 5.27 -4.59 20.15
C GLY A 34 5.49 -3.22 19.50
N GLU A 35 6.20 -3.15 18.37
CA GLU A 35 6.34 -1.93 17.56
C GLU A 35 5.05 -1.53 16.82
N GLY A 36 3.97 -2.31 16.89
CA GLY A 36 2.71 -2.04 16.18
C GLY A 36 2.77 -2.29 14.68
N ARG A 37 3.71 -3.11 14.18
CA ARG A 37 3.78 -3.45 12.75
C ARG A 37 2.56 -4.27 12.33
N SER A 38 2.13 -4.08 11.08
CA SER A 38 0.98 -4.84 10.56
C SER A 38 1.32 -6.32 10.38
N ASN A 39 0.36 -7.22 10.62
CA ASN A 39 0.52 -8.67 10.40
C ASN A 39 1.08 -8.99 9.00
N ARG A 40 0.67 -8.22 7.98
CA ARG A 40 1.18 -8.38 6.62
C ARG A 40 2.67 -8.06 6.53
N THR A 41 3.11 -6.94 7.10
CA THR A 41 4.53 -6.54 7.12
C THR A 41 5.37 -7.57 7.85
N ILE A 42 4.89 -8.05 9.01
CA ILE A 42 5.55 -9.10 9.79
C ILE A 42 5.71 -10.37 8.94
N ALA A 43 4.65 -10.85 8.31
CA ALA A 43 4.71 -12.04 7.47
C ALA A 43 5.66 -11.88 6.26
N GLU A 44 5.71 -10.70 5.64
CA GLU A 44 6.65 -10.40 4.54
C GLU A 44 8.11 -10.40 5.03
N MET A 45 8.37 -9.85 6.22
CA MET A 45 9.71 -9.79 6.81
C MET A 45 10.18 -11.18 7.25
N LEU A 46 9.37 -11.93 7.99
CA LEU A 46 9.67 -13.32 8.38
C LEU A 46 9.89 -14.22 7.16
N GLY A 47 9.01 -14.12 6.16
CA GLY A 47 9.14 -14.88 4.92
C GLY A 47 10.43 -14.55 4.15
N LEU A 48 10.96 -13.32 4.27
CA LEU A 48 12.25 -12.97 3.70
C LEU A 48 13.40 -13.61 4.48
N MET A 49 13.36 -13.60 5.80
CA MET A 49 14.40 -14.19 6.63
C MET A 49 14.49 -15.71 6.41
N HIS A 50 13.37 -16.42 6.34
CA HIS A 50 13.36 -17.84 5.94
C HIS A 50 13.91 -18.09 4.52
N ARG A 51 13.73 -17.15 3.58
CA ARG A 51 14.36 -17.25 2.26
C ARG A 51 15.87 -17.08 2.32
N LEU A 52 16.34 -16.17 3.17
CA LEU A 52 17.76 -15.94 3.40
C LEU A 52 18.43 -17.19 4.00
N GLU A 53 17.82 -17.82 5.01
CA GLU A 53 18.29 -19.08 5.61
C GLU A 53 18.41 -20.18 4.55
N ARG A 54 17.36 -20.39 3.78
CA ARG A 54 17.37 -21.42 2.70
C ARG A 54 18.41 -21.13 1.62
N PHE A 55 18.64 -19.86 1.31
CA PHE A 55 19.63 -19.46 0.31
C PHE A 55 21.06 -19.63 0.81
N SER A 56 21.35 -19.27 2.05
CA SER A 56 22.67 -19.38 2.65
C SER A 56 23.01 -20.80 3.10
N GLY A 57 22.00 -21.64 3.32
CA GLY A 57 22.16 -22.97 3.94
C GLY A 57 22.56 -22.90 5.42
N SER A 58 22.39 -21.76 6.05
CA SER A 58 22.82 -21.49 7.44
C SER A 58 21.68 -20.87 8.26
N ARG A 59 21.68 -21.11 9.56
CA ARG A 59 20.80 -20.37 10.49
C ARG A 59 21.14 -18.90 10.48
N LEU A 60 20.20 -18.02 10.80
CA LEU A 60 20.36 -16.57 10.74
C LEU A 60 21.53 -16.07 11.61
N GLU A 61 21.77 -16.71 12.74
CA GLU A 61 22.88 -16.39 13.67
C GLU A 61 24.25 -16.62 13.05
N SER A 62 24.32 -17.52 12.06
CA SER A 62 25.57 -17.93 11.38
C SER A 62 25.69 -17.36 9.95
N VAL A 63 24.70 -16.60 9.47
CA VAL A 63 24.77 -15.94 8.17
C VAL A 63 25.86 -14.87 8.18
N ARG A 64 26.71 -14.87 7.16
CA ARG A 64 27.81 -13.91 7.01
C ARG A 64 27.41 -12.76 6.09
N THR A 65 28.11 -11.65 6.22
CA THR A 65 27.95 -10.48 5.34
C THR A 65 27.99 -10.84 3.85
N ILE A 66 28.88 -11.76 3.46
CA ILE A 66 29.01 -12.20 2.06
C ILE A 66 27.77 -12.97 1.57
N ASP A 67 27.11 -13.72 2.44
CA ASP A 67 25.91 -14.48 2.10
C ASP A 67 24.72 -13.53 1.86
N ILE A 68 24.61 -12.46 2.66
CA ILE A 68 23.64 -11.37 2.44
C ILE A 68 23.94 -10.65 1.11
N ALA A 69 25.21 -10.34 0.83
CA ALA A 69 25.60 -9.69 -0.41
C ALA A 69 25.26 -10.55 -1.63
N ARG A 70 25.50 -11.86 -1.59
CA ARG A 70 25.12 -12.83 -2.63
C ARG A 70 23.59 -12.92 -2.79
N PHE A 71 22.85 -12.97 -1.68
CA PHE A 71 21.39 -13.01 -1.69
C PHE A 71 20.80 -11.78 -2.36
N LEU A 72 21.28 -10.59 -2.03
CA LEU A 72 20.87 -9.34 -2.64
C LEU A 72 21.38 -9.19 -4.08
N GLY A 73 22.52 -9.81 -4.42
CA GLY A 73 23.14 -9.78 -5.74
C GLY A 73 22.47 -10.65 -6.81
N GLN A 74 21.47 -11.45 -6.47
CA GLN A 74 20.81 -12.36 -7.44
C GLN A 74 20.31 -11.60 -8.68
N PRO A 75 20.57 -12.11 -9.91
CA PRO A 75 20.12 -11.48 -11.16
C PRO A 75 18.60 -11.33 -11.27
N SER A 76 17.84 -12.23 -10.63
CA SER A 76 16.38 -12.21 -10.59
C SER A 76 15.79 -11.05 -9.78
N LEU A 77 16.59 -10.40 -8.92
CA LEU A 77 16.13 -9.28 -8.10
C LEU A 77 16.32 -7.96 -8.83
N ASN A 78 15.19 -7.26 -9.07
CA ASN A 78 15.27 -5.87 -9.52
C ASN A 78 15.73 -4.92 -8.40
N GLN A 79 16.16 -3.72 -8.76
CA GLN A 79 16.73 -2.75 -7.82
C GLN A 79 15.77 -2.37 -6.68
N ASN A 80 14.46 -2.26 -6.93
CA ASN A 80 13.49 -1.93 -5.88
C ASN A 80 13.34 -3.08 -4.87
N SER A 81 13.27 -4.33 -5.36
CA SER A 81 13.23 -5.51 -4.50
C SER A 81 14.52 -5.63 -3.67
N ARG A 82 15.67 -5.36 -4.29
CA ARG A 82 16.97 -5.37 -3.62
C ARG A 82 17.04 -4.39 -2.46
N ALA A 83 16.56 -3.15 -2.69
CA ALA A 83 16.52 -2.11 -1.66
C ALA A 83 15.52 -2.43 -0.53
N ALA A 84 14.36 -3.00 -0.87
CA ALA A 84 13.36 -3.43 0.12
C ALA A 84 13.87 -4.60 0.97
N TYR A 85 14.46 -5.62 0.35
CA TYR A 85 15.03 -6.78 1.04
C TYR A 85 16.18 -6.39 1.95
N TYR A 86 17.08 -5.49 1.48
CA TYR A 86 18.08 -4.92 2.35
C TYR A 86 17.49 -4.27 3.60
N GLY A 87 16.41 -3.47 3.43
CA GLY A 87 15.75 -2.81 4.55
C GLY A 87 15.20 -3.81 5.59
N TYR A 88 14.64 -4.93 5.16
CA TYR A 88 14.14 -5.98 6.05
C TYR A 88 15.28 -6.73 6.75
N ILE A 89 16.30 -7.13 6.00
CA ILE A 89 17.50 -7.82 6.54
C ILE A 89 18.21 -6.92 7.56
N HIS A 90 18.43 -5.65 7.20
CA HIS A 90 19.04 -4.68 8.10
C HIS A 90 18.21 -4.45 9.37
N SER A 91 16.88 -4.42 9.27
CA SER A 91 15.98 -4.29 10.42
C SER A 91 16.12 -5.47 11.39
N PHE A 92 16.21 -6.70 10.85
CA PHE A 92 16.42 -7.90 11.65
C PHE A 92 17.81 -7.87 12.36
N TYR A 93 18.90 -7.69 11.61
CA TYR A 93 20.23 -7.73 12.19
C TYR A 93 20.52 -6.56 13.13
N SER A 94 19.92 -5.38 12.92
CA SER A 94 19.99 -4.28 13.86
C SER A 94 19.23 -4.56 15.17
N TRP A 95 18.13 -5.29 15.09
CA TRP A 95 17.44 -5.79 16.30
C TRP A 95 18.28 -6.86 16.99
N TRP A 96 18.82 -7.82 16.24
CA TRP A 96 19.66 -8.90 16.76
C TRP A 96 20.91 -8.36 17.48
N GLU A 97 21.58 -7.38 16.91
CA GLU A 97 22.74 -6.70 17.51
C GLU A 97 22.39 -6.08 18.88
N ARG A 98 21.25 -5.41 19.00
CA ARG A 98 20.79 -4.85 20.28
C ARG A 98 20.49 -5.91 21.34
N ASN A 99 20.28 -7.15 20.93
CA ASN A 99 20.07 -8.29 21.82
C ASN A 99 21.35 -9.19 21.96
N GLY A 100 22.52 -8.63 21.69
CA GLY A 100 23.81 -9.30 21.91
C GLY A 100 24.31 -10.15 20.74
N GLY A 101 23.63 -10.17 19.61
CA GLY A 101 24.04 -10.90 18.42
C GLY A 101 25.01 -10.13 17.53
N VAL A 102 25.46 -10.79 16.46
CA VAL A 102 26.38 -10.20 15.48
C VAL A 102 25.58 -9.64 14.30
N ASN A 103 25.81 -8.37 13.94
CA ASN A 103 25.16 -7.73 12.81
C ASN A 103 25.84 -8.05 11.48
N ALA A 104 25.44 -9.14 10.86
CA ALA A 104 25.96 -9.54 9.54
C ALA A 104 25.61 -8.54 8.41
N ALA A 105 24.59 -7.68 8.60
CA ALA A 105 24.19 -6.69 7.62
C ALA A 105 24.97 -5.38 7.69
N ALA A 106 25.75 -5.13 8.78
CA ALA A 106 26.48 -3.88 8.98
C ALA A 106 27.49 -3.58 7.85
N GLY A 107 28.13 -4.62 7.32
CA GLY A 107 29.11 -4.50 6.22
C GLY A 107 28.47 -4.41 4.82
N VAL A 108 27.15 -4.50 4.68
CA VAL A 108 26.47 -4.44 3.38
C VAL A 108 26.00 -3.01 3.08
N LYS A 109 26.54 -2.42 2.02
CA LYS A 109 26.10 -1.10 1.58
C LYS A 109 24.67 -1.14 1.10
N ARG A 110 23.85 -0.16 1.55
CA ARG A 110 22.46 -0.03 1.14
C ARG A 110 22.34 0.12 -0.39
N PRO A 111 21.62 -0.77 -1.09
CA PRO A 111 21.39 -0.64 -2.52
C PRO A 111 20.62 0.66 -2.84
N LYS A 112 21.04 1.36 -3.89
CA LYS A 112 20.31 2.53 -4.37
C LYS A 112 18.99 2.07 -4.99
N ALA A 113 17.87 2.53 -4.44
CA ALA A 113 16.58 2.39 -5.11
C ALA A 113 16.48 3.43 -6.24
N PRO A 114 16.09 3.06 -7.46
CA PRO A 114 15.84 4.05 -8.50
C PRO A 114 14.68 4.95 -8.06
N LYS A 115 14.83 6.25 -8.24
CA LYS A 115 13.72 7.17 -8.10
C LYS A 115 12.75 6.89 -9.26
N GLY A 116 11.72 6.10 -9.01
CA GLY A 116 10.70 5.82 -10.02
C GLY A 116 9.98 7.11 -10.39
N VAL A 117 10.04 7.48 -11.68
CA VAL A 117 9.14 8.49 -12.22
C VAL A 117 7.76 7.84 -12.33
N PRO A 118 6.71 8.43 -11.76
CA PRO A 118 5.36 7.93 -11.95
C PRO A 118 5.06 7.86 -13.46
N ARG A 119 4.51 6.73 -13.90
CA ARG A 119 4.05 6.54 -15.27
C ARG A 119 2.53 6.37 -15.24
N PRO A 120 1.76 7.48 -15.11
CA PRO A 120 0.32 7.41 -15.21
C PRO A 120 -0.07 6.91 -16.59
N ILE A 121 -1.25 6.35 -16.70
CA ILE A 121 -1.87 6.10 -17.99
C ILE A 121 -2.37 7.43 -18.56
N THR A 122 -2.46 7.53 -19.89
CA THR A 122 -2.97 8.73 -20.56
C THR A 122 -4.50 8.82 -20.49
N ASP A 123 -5.04 10.00 -20.74
CA ASP A 123 -6.50 10.20 -20.81
C ASP A 123 -7.11 9.31 -21.90
N GLN A 124 -6.43 9.14 -23.04
CA GLN A 124 -6.89 8.25 -24.11
C GLN A 124 -6.94 6.81 -23.62
N GLN A 125 -5.91 6.33 -22.91
CA GLN A 125 -5.89 4.99 -22.36
C GLN A 125 -7.01 4.77 -21.32
N VAL A 126 -7.38 5.79 -20.54
CA VAL A 126 -8.54 5.69 -19.62
C VAL A 126 -9.84 5.58 -20.41
N ARG A 127 -10.01 6.37 -21.47
CA ARG A 127 -11.18 6.26 -22.37
C ARG A 127 -11.27 4.88 -23.01
N ASP A 128 -10.16 4.39 -23.57
CA ASP A 128 -10.09 3.07 -24.21
C ASP A 128 -10.42 1.96 -23.21
N LEU A 129 -9.87 2.03 -21.99
CA LEU A 129 -10.16 1.07 -20.92
C LEU A 129 -11.64 1.05 -20.55
N LEU A 130 -12.28 2.22 -20.45
CA LEU A 130 -13.70 2.33 -20.13
C LEU A 130 -14.61 1.93 -21.30
N ALA A 131 -14.12 1.94 -22.54
CA ALA A 131 -14.83 1.48 -23.71
C ALA A 131 -14.85 -0.04 -23.87
N VAL A 132 -13.87 -0.77 -23.28
CA VAL A 132 -13.82 -2.23 -23.35
C VAL A 132 -15.08 -2.86 -22.77
N ARG A 133 -15.64 -3.86 -23.46
CA ARG A 133 -16.74 -4.66 -22.92
C ARG A 133 -16.30 -5.41 -21.68
N MET A 134 -16.97 -5.17 -20.56
CA MET A 134 -16.65 -5.79 -19.28
C MET A 134 -17.89 -5.86 -18.38
N HIS A 135 -17.79 -6.69 -17.35
CA HIS A 135 -18.82 -6.81 -16.32
C HIS A 135 -18.98 -5.47 -15.58
N HIS A 136 -20.22 -5.12 -15.20
CA HIS A 136 -20.50 -3.87 -14.46
C HIS A 136 -19.60 -3.69 -13.23
N ARG A 137 -19.45 -4.72 -12.40
CA ARG A 137 -18.58 -4.68 -11.21
C ARG A 137 -17.11 -4.39 -11.55
N THR A 138 -16.59 -4.92 -12.66
CA THR A 138 -15.23 -4.61 -13.13
C THR A 138 -15.10 -3.14 -13.51
N ARG A 139 -16.07 -2.61 -14.23
CA ARG A 139 -16.14 -1.19 -14.60
C ARG A 139 -16.13 -0.29 -13.36
N VAL A 140 -16.94 -0.62 -12.35
CA VAL A 140 -17.01 0.13 -11.09
C VAL A 140 -15.69 0.08 -10.33
N MET A 141 -14.98 -1.05 -10.29
CA MET A 141 -13.62 -1.13 -9.69
C MET A 141 -12.66 -0.17 -10.38
N ILE A 142 -12.69 -0.11 -11.73
CA ILE A 142 -11.85 0.80 -12.52
C ILE A 142 -12.24 2.26 -12.24
N GLN A 143 -13.52 2.57 -12.22
CA GLN A 143 -14.02 3.91 -11.94
C GLN A 143 -13.67 4.39 -10.53
N LEU A 144 -13.72 3.53 -9.51
CA LEU A 144 -13.28 3.86 -8.16
C LEU A 144 -11.78 4.19 -8.10
N ALA A 145 -10.96 3.46 -8.87
CA ALA A 145 -9.54 3.76 -8.96
C ALA A 145 -9.26 5.07 -9.71
N ALA A 146 -10.01 5.34 -10.80
CA ALA A 146 -9.79 6.48 -11.69
C ALA A 146 -10.44 7.78 -11.16
N PHE A 147 -11.65 7.73 -10.61
CA PHE A 147 -12.43 8.93 -10.27
C PHE A 147 -12.56 9.21 -8.76
N ALA A 148 -12.09 8.29 -7.91
CA ALA A 148 -11.94 8.52 -6.47
C ALA A 148 -10.54 8.21 -5.97
N GLY A 149 -9.64 7.81 -6.86
CA GLY A 149 -8.24 7.51 -6.53
C GLY A 149 -8.08 6.42 -5.47
N LEU A 150 -8.99 5.44 -5.39
CA LEU A 150 -8.95 4.41 -4.36
C LEU A 150 -7.80 3.41 -4.58
N ARG A 151 -7.21 2.95 -3.48
CA ARG A 151 -6.28 1.82 -3.48
C ARG A 151 -7.05 0.50 -3.59
N ILE A 152 -6.41 -0.57 -4.11
CA ILE A 152 -7.07 -1.89 -4.28
C ILE A 152 -7.71 -2.43 -2.99
N HIS A 153 -7.14 -2.18 -1.83
CA HIS A 153 -7.74 -2.61 -0.56
C HIS A 153 -8.91 -1.72 -0.14
N GLU A 154 -8.92 -0.45 -0.50
CA GLU A 154 -10.05 0.46 -0.30
C GLU A 154 -11.20 0.06 -1.22
N ILE A 155 -10.91 -0.19 -2.51
CA ILE A 155 -11.91 -0.71 -3.48
C ILE A 155 -12.54 -2.01 -2.99
N ALA A 156 -11.71 -2.98 -2.57
CA ALA A 156 -12.21 -4.27 -2.08
C ALA A 156 -13.21 -4.14 -0.93
N ASN A 157 -13.05 -3.10 -0.11
CA ASN A 157 -13.84 -2.88 1.11
C ASN A 157 -14.98 -1.87 0.96
N VAL A 158 -15.31 -1.41 -0.26
CA VAL A 158 -16.47 -0.53 -0.48
C VAL A 158 -17.76 -1.26 -0.17
N ARG A 159 -18.62 -0.62 0.60
CA ARG A 159 -19.96 -1.08 0.94
C ARG A 159 -21.01 -0.13 0.38
N GLY A 160 -22.24 -0.62 0.24
CA GLY A 160 -23.35 0.24 -0.19
C GLY A 160 -23.62 1.39 0.76
N GLU A 161 -23.45 1.15 2.06
CA GLU A 161 -23.63 2.14 3.12
C GLU A 161 -22.57 3.25 3.13
N ASP A 162 -21.47 3.04 2.41
CA ASP A 162 -20.37 4.02 2.29
C ASP A 162 -20.62 5.05 1.17
N VAL A 163 -21.61 4.81 0.32
CA VAL A 163 -21.90 5.67 -0.83
C VAL A 163 -23.24 6.35 -0.63
N ASP A 164 -23.22 7.67 -0.56
CA ASP A 164 -24.43 8.50 -0.50
C ASP A 164 -24.53 9.37 -1.76
N PRO A 165 -25.33 8.93 -2.76
CA PRO A 165 -25.51 9.71 -3.98
C PRO A 165 -26.32 11.01 -3.76
N VAL A 166 -27.12 11.09 -2.69
CA VAL A 166 -27.92 12.29 -2.37
C VAL A 166 -27.02 13.36 -1.75
N ALA A 167 -26.23 12.97 -0.75
CA ALA A 167 -25.24 13.87 -0.14
C ALA A 167 -24.00 14.09 -1.04
N GLY A 168 -23.85 13.34 -2.13
CA GLY A 168 -22.68 13.41 -3.01
C GLY A 168 -21.38 12.98 -2.33
N THR A 169 -21.43 11.95 -1.46
CA THR A 169 -20.28 11.55 -0.67
C THR A 169 -19.94 10.05 -0.77
N LEU A 170 -18.64 9.76 -0.61
CA LEU A 170 -18.09 8.40 -0.53
C LEU A 170 -17.21 8.31 0.73
N ARG A 171 -17.58 7.42 1.65
CA ARG A 171 -16.79 7.11 2.83
C ARG A 171 -15.76 6.02 2.49
N VAL A 172 -14.52 6.26 2.85
CA VAL A 172 -13.41 5.34 2.55
C VAL A 172 -12.64 5.06 3.82
N THR A 173 -12.53 3.78 4.18
CA THR A 173 -11.70 3.35 5.31
C THR A 173 -10.35 2.84 4.82
N GLY A 174 -9.26 3.52 5.21
CA GLY A 174 -7.89 3.22 4.83
C GLY A 174 -7.13 2.38 5.85
N LYS A 175 -5.80 2.40 5.73
CA LYS A 175 -4.87 1.73 6.65
C LYS A 175 -5.06 2.28 8.08
N GLY A 176 -5.03 1.40 9.08
CA GLY A 176 -5.22 1.77 10.49
C GLY A 176 -6.66 2.16 10.84
N LYS A 177 -7.65 1.73 10.05
CA LYS A 177 -9.09 2.06 10.23
C LYS A 177 -9.41 3.57 10.18
N LYS A 178 -8.50 4.40 9.64
CA LYS A 178 -8.75 5.81 9.42
C LYS A 178 -9.81 5.97 8.32
N THR A 179 -10.90 6.66 8.65
CA THR A 179 -12.00 6.93 7.71
C THR A 179 -11.88 8.34 7.16
N ALA A 180 -12.10 8.48 5.86
CA ALA A 180 -12.22 9.78 5.17
C ALA A 180 -13.52 9.83 4.38
N VAL A 181 -14.12 10.99 4.29
CA VAL A 181 -15.28 11.25 3.42
C VAL A 181 -14.77 12.05 2.22
N LEU A 182 -15.05 11.54 1.04
CA LEU A 182 -14.66 12.12 -0.24
C LEU A 182 -15.89 12.61 -0.99
N PRO A 183 -15.77 13.65 -1.83
CA PRO A 183 -16.81 13.98 -2.79
C PRO A 183 -17.00 12.81 -3.77
N LEU A 184 -18.25 12.49 -4.06
CA LEU A 184 -18.63 11.43 -4.98
C LEU A 184 -18.68 11.98 -6.41
N HIS A 185 -17.78 11.50 -7.27
CA HIS A 185 -17.77 11.89 -8.67
C HIS A 185 -19.09 11.47 -9.38
N PRO A 186 -19.68 12.29 -10.29
CA PRO A 186 -20.95 11.94 -10.96
C PRO A 186 -20.99 10.56 -11.63
N VAL A 187 -19.88 10.15 -12.24
CA VAL A 187 -19.72 8.81 -12.84
C VAL A 187 -19.91 7.69 -11.79
N LEU A 188 -19.44 7.91 -10.57
CA LEU A 188 -19.59 6.94 -9.47
C LEU A 188 -21.00 6.97 -8.88
N ALA A 189 -21.65 8.15 -8.84
CA ALA A 189 -23.05 8.26 -8.43
C ALA A 189 -23.97 7.48 -9.39
N GLU A 190 -23.72 7.57 -10.69
CA GLU A 190 -24.44 6.79 -11.69
C GLU A 190 -24.17 5.29 -11.56
N ALA A 191 -22.89 4.91 -11.42
CA ALA A 191 -22.49 3.52 -11.24
C ALA A 191 -23.09 2.88 -9.97
N ALA A 192 -23.31 3.66 -8.92
CA ALA A 192 -23.91 3.21 -7.66
C ALA A 192 -25.36 2.71 -7.83
N LYS A 193 -26.11 3.21 -8.84
CA LYS A 193 -27.48 2.76 -9.12
C LYS A 193 -27.56 1.26 -9.44
N GLY A 194 -26.50 0.70 -10.04
CA GLY A 194 -26.40 -0.73 -10.36
C GLY A 194 -25.70 -1.58 -9.28
N MET A 195 -25.38 -0.99 -8.12
CA MET A 195 -24.68 -1.69 -7.04
C MET A 195 -25.61 -1.88 -5.80
N PRO A 196 -25.31 -2.87 -4.95
CA PRO A 196 -26.08 -3.07 -3.72
C PRO A 196 -26.08 -1.83 -2.82
N ARG A 197 -27.25 -1.44 -2.30
CA ARG A 197 -27.36 -0.33 -1.33
C ARG A 197 -26.81 -0.69 0.06
N ARG A 198 -26.67 -1.99 0.37
CA ARG A 198 -26.13 -2.52 1.64
C ARG A 198 -25.18 -3.67 1.38
N GLY A 199 -24.19 -3.82 2.25
CA GLY A 199 -23.18 -4.87 2.16
C GLY A 199 -22.09 -4.58 1.12
N TRP A 200 -21.25 -5.57 0.86
CA TRP A 200 -20.10 -5.43 -0.01
C TRP A 200 -20.48 -5.23 -1.48
N TRP A 201 -19.95 -4.21 -2.12
CA TRP A 201 -20.06 -4.05 -3.58
C TRP A 201 -19.35 -5.18 -4.32
N PHE A 202 -18.25 -5.67 -3.73
CA PHE A 202 -17.42 -6.72 -4.29
C PHE A 202 -17.30 -7.86 -3.28
N PRO A 203 -18.34 -8.72 -3.14
CA PRO A 203 -18.29 -9.86 -2.23
C PRO A 203 -17.24 -10.87 -2.68
N GLY A 204 -16.70 -11.59 -1.72
CA GLY A 204 -15.82 -12.74 -1.95
C GLY A 204 -16.53 -13.89 -2.63
N ASN A 205 -15.76 -14.88 -3.07
CA ASN A 205 -16.29 -16.12 -3.64
C ASN A 205 -16.89 -17.05 -2.54
N SER A 206 -17.36 -18.23 -2.95
CA SER A 206 -17.95 -19.23 -2.05
C SER A 206 -17.09 -19.60 -0.84
N ARG A 207 -15.76 -19.62 -1.00
CA ARG A 207 -14.80 -19.88 0.10
C ARG A 207 -14.64 -18.69 1.06
N ARG A 208 -15.19 -17.52 0.72
CA ARG A 208 -15.13 -16.27 1.51
C ARG A 208 -16.51 -15.65 1.69
N LYS A 209 -17.52 -16.47 1.90
CA LYS A 209 -18.90 -16.03 2.10
C LYS A 209 -18.99 -15.00 3.22
N GLY A 210 -19.70 -13.89 2.99
CA GLY A 210 -19.85 -12.79 3.96
C GLY A 210 -18.66 -11.82 4.06
N LEU A 211 -17.55 -12.11 3.39
CA LEU A 211 -16.35 -11.26 3.35
C LEU A 211 -16.20 -10.57 2.00
N PRO A 212 -15.46 -9.46 1.90
CA PRO A 212 -15.17 -8.82 0.62
C PRO A 212 -14.18 -9.65 -0.21
N ILE A 213 -14.09 -9.34 -1.51
CA ILE A 213 -13.04 -9.83 -2.39
C ILE A 213 -11.65 -9.50 -1.81
N ARG A 214 -10.67 -10.35 -2.05
CA ARG A 214 -9.29 -10.04 -1.67
C ARG A 214 -8.75 -8.86 -2.50
N PRO A 215 -7.97 -7.92 -1.91
CA PRO A 215 -7.37 -6.81 -2.65
C PRO A 215 -6.57 -7.25 -3.88
N ARG A 216 -5.86 -8.37 -3.81
CA ARG A 216 -5.16 -8.96 -4.95
C ARG A 216 -6.12 -9.28 -6.10
N GLY A 217 -7.29 -9.86 -5.80
CA GLY A 217 -8.31 -10.15 -6.80
C GLY A 217 -8.82 -8.89 -7.52
N VAL A 218 -8.96 -7.75 -6.80
CA VAL A 218 -9.27 -6.46 -7.44
C VAL A 218 -8.13 -6.06 -8.40
N GLY A 219 -6.88 -6.20 -7.96
CA GLY A 219 -5.71 -5.91 -8.80
C GLY A 219 -5.67 -6.77 -10.07
N ASP A 220 -5.91 -8.07 -9.93
CA ASP A 220 -5.91 -9.04 -11.04
C ASP A 220 -7.05 -8.73 -12.04
N ILE A 221 -8.26 -8.41 -11.56
CA ILE A 221 -9.42 -8.06 -12.40
C ILE A 221 -9.14 -6.78 -13.20
N ILE A 222 -8.63 -5.72 -12.55
CA ILE A 222 -8.30 -4.45 -13.21
C ILE A 222 -7.14 -4.67 -14.20
N GLY A 223 -6.09 -5.40 -13.82
CA GLY A 223 -4.96 -5.71 -14.68
C GLY A 223 -5.37 -6.44 -15.96
N ASN A 224 -6.24 -7.46 -15.84
CA ASN A 224 -6.78 -8.18 -16.99
C ASN A 224 -7.64 -7.29 -17.89
N ALA A 225 -8.42 -6.36 -17.33
CA ALA A 225 -9.16 -5.39 -18.13
C ALA A 225 -8.23 -4.44 -18.89
N MET A 226 -7.15 -4.00 -18.25
CA MET A 226 -6.12 -3.15 -18.90
C MET A 226 -5.41 -3.86 -20.03
N ILE A 227 -5.07 -5.14 -19.87
CA ILE A 227 -4.48 -5.95 -20.96
C ILE A 227 -5.43 -5.99 -22.16
N ARG A 228 -6.73 -6.23 -21.94
CA ARG A 228 -7.73 -6.22 -23.03
C ARG A 228 -7.90 -4.85 -23.69
N ALA A 229 -7.61 -3.77 -22.97
CA ALA A 229 -7.60 -2.40 -23.51
C ALA A 229 -6.28 -2.02 -24.20
N GLY A 230 -5.36 -2.96 -24.40
CA GLY A 230 -4.05 -2.67 -25.01
C GLY A 230 -3.10 -1.91 -24.09
N ILE A 231 -3.27 -1.98 -22.77
CA ILE A 231 -2.44 -1.29 -21.77
C ILE A 231 -1.62 -2.32 -20.98
N PRO A 232 -0.58 -2.92 -21.55
CA PRO A 232 0.23 -3.93 -20.88
C PRO A 232 0.96 -3.34 -19.67
N GLY A 233 1.07 -4.12 -18.60
CA GLY A 233 1.66 -3.69 -17.33
C GLY A 233 0.84 -2.62 -16.60
N GLY A 234 -0.42 -2.41 -17.01
CA GLY A 234 -1.36 -1.55 -16.32
C GLY A 234 -1.77 -2.12 -14.95
N THR A 235 -1.91 -1.25 -13.96
CA THR A 235 -2.31 -1.62 -12.60
C THR A 235 -3.30 -0.60 -12.05
N ALA A 236 -4.12 -1.00 -11.08
CA ALA A 236 -4.99 -0.06 -10.36
C ALA A 236 -4.21 1.14 -9.77
N HIS A 237 -2.93 0.94 -9.41
CA HIS A 237 -2.10 2.02 -8.92
C HIS A 237 -1.78 3.06 -9.99
N ARG A 238 -1.62 2.66 -11.26
CA ARG A 238 -1.45 3.61 -12.39
C ARG A 238 -2.71 4.43 -12.66
N LEU A 239 -3.92 3.88 -12.46
CA LEU A 239 -5.18 4.65 -12.50
C LEU A 239 -5.22 5.71 -11.38
N ARG A 240 -4.86 5.33 -10.17
CA ARG A 240 -4.75 6.28 -9.07
C ARG A 240 -3.66 7.33 -9.33
N HIS A 241 -2.56 6.99 -10.00
CA HIS A 241 -1.57 7.97 -10.44
C HIS A 241 -2.16 8.94 -11.47
N TRP A 242 -2.93 8.42 -12.43
CA TRP A 242 -3.65 9.26 -13.38
C TRP A 242 -4.58 10.24 -12.65
N TYR A 243 -5.38 9.77 -11.70
CA TYR A 243 -6.23 10.63 -10.87
C TYR A 243 -5.44 11.77 -10.21
N GLY A 244 -4.34 11.47 -9.53
CA GLY A 244 -3.52 12.49 -8.89
C GLY A 244 -2.86 13.46 -9.88
N THR A 245 -2.35 12.96 -11.01
CA THR A 245 -1.74 13.79 -12.05
C THR A 245 -2.79 14.71 -12.69
N THR A 246 -3.97 14.20 -12.98
CA THR A 246 -5.07 14.96 -13.59
C THR A 246 -5.55 16.08 -12.65
N LEU A 247 -5.69 15.82 -11.34
CA LEU A 247 -6.01 16.86 -10.36
C LEU A 247 -4.98 18.00 -10.38
N VAL A 248 -3.69 17.67 -10.32
CA VAL A 248 -2.63 18.68 -10.35
C VAL A 248 -2.62 19.44 -11.69
N SER A 249 -2.75 18.71 -12.81
CA SER A 249 -2.77 19.32 -14.15
C SER A 249 -3.98 20.23 -14.37
N SER A 250 -5.13 19.93 -13.75
CA SER A 250 -6.33 20.79 -13.80
C SER A 250 -6.26 22.03 -12.91
N GLY A 251 -5.16 22.24 -12.19
CA GLY A 251 -4.99 23.40 -11.32
C GLY A 251 -5.35 23.20 -9.86
N THR A 252 -5.77 22.01 -9.47
CA THR A 252 -6.01 21.71 -8.06
C THR A 252 -4.72 21.86 -7.27
N ASP A 253 -4.77 22.59 -6.18
CA ASP A 253 -3.61 22.79 -5.31
C ASP A 253 -3.15 21.46 -4.66
N LEU A 254 -1.86 21.45 -4.27
CA LEU A 254 -1.23 20.23 -3.74
C LEU A 254 -1.85 19.74 -2.43
N ARG A 255 -2.33 20.64 -1.59
CA ARG A 255 -2.92 20.28 -0.30
C ARG A 255 -4.28 19.61 -0.51
N THR A 256 -5.11 20.16 -1.38
CA THR A 256 -6.39 19.56 -1.79
C THR A 256 -6.15 18.21 -2.47
N THR A 257 -5.18 18.12 -3.40
CA THR A 257 -4.81 16.85 -4.03
C THR A 257 -4.34 15.82 -3.00
N GLN A 258 -3.50 16.21 -2.03
CA GLN A 258 -3.06 15.35 -0.94
C GLN A 258 -4.25 14.80 -0.14
N THR A 259 -5.19 15.66 0.20
CA THR A 259 -6.40 15.31 0.96
C THR A 259 -7.26 14.32 0.18
N LEU A 260 -7.56 14.61 -1.09
CA LEU A 260 -8.35 13.74 -1.97
C LEU A 260 -7.66 12.37 -2.18
N MET A 261 -6.34 12.36 -2.29
CA MET A 261 -5.56 11.13 -2.39
C MET A 261 -5.32 10.43 -1.06
N ARG A 262 -5.63 11.04 0.07
CA ARG A 262 -5.37 10.48 1.41
C ARG A 262 -3.90 10.07 1.57
N HIS A 263 -2.98 10.98 1.20
CA HIS A 263 -1.54 10.81 1.39
C HIS A 263 -1.14 11.32 2.78
N GLU A 264 -0.51 10.47 3.59
CA GLU A 264 -0.01 10.88 4.92
C GLU A 264 1.18 11.83 4.82
N GLN A 265 1.95 11.79 3.72
CA GLN A 265 3.14 12.60 3.49
C GLN A 265 3.05 13.41 2.19
N LEU A 266 3.34 14.71 2.26
CA LEU A 266 3.40 15.63 1.11
C LEU A 266 4.38 15.17 0.02
N ASN A 267 5.51 14.57 0.41
CA ASN A 267 6.51 14.04 -0.53
C ASN A 267 5.94 13.02 -1.53
N THR A 268 4.84 12.35 -1.20
CA THR A 268 4.17 11.42 -2.11
C THR A 268 3.37 12.18 -3.17
N THR A 269 2.79 13.32 -2.82
CA THR A 269 2.01 14.17 -3.73
C THR A 269 2.92 15.07 -4.59
N ALA A 270 4.04 15.53 -4.06
CA ALA A 270 5.03 16.33 -4.78
C ALA A 270 5.58 15.65 -6.06
N ARG A 271 5.53 14.32 -6.14
CA ARG A 271 5.91 13.57 -7.35
C ARG A 271 5.05 13.87 -8.57
N TYR A 272 3.84 14.37 -8.37
CA TYR A 272 2.93 14.73 -9.48
C TYR A 272 3.25 16.10 -10.08
N VAL A 273 3.89 16.99 -9.31
CA VAL A 273 4.34 18.31 -9.80
C VAL A 273 5.43 18.20 -10.84
N LEU A 274 6.33 17.22 -10.69
CA LEU A 274 7.45 16.99 -11.62
C LEU A 274 7.01 16.58 -13.04
N ILE A 275 5.71 16.28 -13.24
CA ILE A 275 5.17 15.83 -14.53
C ILE A 275 4.51 16.98 -15.30
N SER A 276 4.20 18.12 -14.66
CA SER A 276 3.44 19.24 -15.26
C SER A 276 4.33 20.46 -15.54
N ASP A 277 5.24 20.31 -16.51
CA ASP A 277 6.20 21.34 -16.93
C ASP A 277 5.57 22.64 -17.53
N PRO A 278 4.39 22.62 -18.21
CA PRO A 278 3.81 23.85 -18.78
C PRO A 278 3.46 24.92 -17.74
N LYS A 279 3.17 24.53 -16.50
CA LYS A 279 2.76 25.47 -15.44
C LYS A 279 3.90 26.25 -14.81
N LEU A 280 5.14 25.81 -14.96
CA LEU A 280 6.30 26.54 -14.47
C LEU A 280 6.47 27.84 -15.28
N SER A 281 6.34 27.77 -16.61
CA SER A 281 6.40 28.93 -17.49
C SER A 281 5.22 29.89 -17.25
N GLU A 282 4.01 29.36 -17.04
CA GLU A 282 2.82 30.15 -16.73
C GLU A 282 2.90 30.82 -15.34
N ALA A 283 3.45 30.13 -14.35
CA ALA A 283 3.65 30.70 -13.01
C ALA A 283 4.66 31.88 -13.04
N ILE A 284 5.72 31.76 -13.84
CA ILE A 284 6.72 32.83 -13.99
C ILE A 284 6.11 34.01 -14.75
N SER A 285 5.29 33.77 -15.78
CA SER A 285 4.65 34.83 -16.56
C SER A 285 3.60 35.63 -15.77
N ARG A 286 3.16 35.13 -14.61
CA ARG A 286 2.26 35.86 -13.69
C ARG A 286 2.98 36.76 -12.69
N LEU A 287 4.32 36.74 -12.67
CA LEU A 287 5.10 37.67 -11.86
C LEU A 287 5.10 39.01 -12.56
N ASP A 288 4.23 39.91 -12.12
CA ASP A 288 4.18 41.30 -12.59
C ASP A 288 5.00 42.18 -11.62
N PRO A 289 6.03 42.90 -12.12
CA PRO A 289 6.89 43.74 -11.27
C PRO A 289 6.29 45.13 -10.92
N THR A 290 4.97 45.37 -11.16
CA THR A 290 4.32 46.64 -10.79
C THR A 290 3.99 46.77 -9.32
#